data_fe94f6c666cc3f6af7dc47375e4152b9
#
_entry.id   fe94f6c666cc3f6af7dc47375e4152b9
#
_cell.length_a   1.000
_cell.length_b   1.000
_cell.length_c   1.000
_cell.angle_alpha   90.00
_cell.angle_beta   90.00
_cell.angle_gamma   90.00
#
_symmetry.space_group_name_H-M   'P 1'
#
loop_
_entity.id
_entity.type
_entity.pdbx_description
1 polymer ?
#
loop_
_entity_poly.entity_id
_entity_poly.type
_entity_poly.pdbx_seq_one_letter_code
_entity_poly.pdbx_strand_id
1 'polypeptide(L)'
;DGLLEQVTKQEPALERTQAATVEPQKTREEYTQHAMAAAQEEKKMADNTVTPVQVAQTGAQTAASQTTPQEKPIVSDEVSVITEGTIINGDVISNGSLDIRGQVDGNVSCNGKLTVTGVVNGNSNTSEFFADSAQVEGEVVSSGTVKIGLGSVIIGNVTSNSAVIAGAIKGDIDVQG
;
A
#
# COMPACT_ATOMS: atom_id res chain seq x y z
N ASP A 1 5.02 6.62 -76.25
CA ASP A 1 4.55 7.71 -75.42
C ASP A 1 4.44 7.21 -74.02
N GLY A 2 5.61 6.98 -73.39
CA GLY A 2 5.70 6.60 -72.05
C GLY A 2 6.08 7.83 -71.23
N LEU A 3 5.10 8.47 -70.68
CA LEU A 3 5.30 9.41 -69.65
C LEU A 3 5.65 8.61 -68.36
N LEU A 4 6.91 8.43 -68.20
CA LEU A 4 7.41 8.01 -66.91
C LEU A 4 7.19 9.14 -65.95
N GLU A 5 6.12 9.05 -65.27
CA GLU A 5 5.87 9.80 -64.07
C GLU A 5 6.89 9.37 -63.06
N GLN A 6 7.96 10.11 -63.03
CA GLN A 6 8.90 10.07 -61.92
C GLN A 6 8.16 10.63 -60.70
N VAL A 7 7.44 9.78 -60.03
CA VAL A 7 7.05 10.08 -58.68
C VAL A 7 8.35 10.10 -57.88
N THR A 8 8.92 11.27 -57.83
CA THR A 8 9.97 11.52 -56.89
C THR A 8 9.35 11.38 -55.51
N LYS A 9 9.46 10.21 -54.97
CA LYS A 9 9.16 9.95 -53.60
C LYS A 9 10.15 10.72 -52.77
N GLN A 10 9.84 11.96 -52.54
CA GLN A 10 10.52 12.78 -51.58
C GLN A 10 10.07 12.29 -50.22
N GLU A 11 10.82 11.40 -49.69
CA GLU A 11 10.74 11.11 -48.27
C GLU A 11 11.02 12.41 -47.53
N PRO A 12 10.10 12.87 -46.71
CA PRO A 12 10.44 13.95 -45.81
C PRO A 12 11.54 13.42 -44.89
N ALA A 13 12.70 13.99 -45.06
CA ALA A 13 13.75 13.83 -44.08
C ALA A 13 13.12 14.13 -42.71
N LEU A 14 13.00 13.10 -41.91
CA LEU A 14 12.73 13.24 -40.49
C LEU A 14 13.88 14.04 -39.95
N GLU A 15 13.69 15.32 -39.92
CA GLU A 15 14.48 16.22 -39.15
C GLU A 15 14.34 15.77 -37.70
N ARG A 16 15.27 14.95 -37.31
CA ARG A 16 15.51 14.66 -35.91
C ARG A 16 15.85 15.96 -35.24
N THR A 17 14.84 16.68 -34.85
CA THR A 17 15.00 17.68 -33.84
C THR A 17 15.48 16.93 -32.61
N GLN A 18 16.76 16.88 -32.41
CA GLN A 18 17.34 16.62 -31.14
C GLN A 18 16.89 17.76 -30.24
N ALA A 19 15.74 17.55 -29.61
CA ALA A 19 15.48 18.26 -28.41
C ALA A 19 16.57 17.82 -27.44
N ALA A 20 17.61 18.59 -27.40
CA ALA A 20 18.52 18.59 -26.30
C ALA A 20 17.69 18.91 -25.08
N THR A 21 17.22 17.87 -24.42
CA THR A 21 16.76 17.98 -23.05
C THR A 21 17.99 18.34 -22.25
N VAL A 22 18.19 19.63 -22.14
CA VAL A 22 19.06 20.17 -21.10
C VAL A 22 18.30 19.89 -19.82
N GLU A 23 18.50 18.72 -19.26
CA GLU A 23 18.27 18.53 -17.85
C GLU A 23 19.08 19.59 -17.14
N PRO A 24 18.44 20.45 -16.35
CA PRO A 24 19.22 21.23 -15.42
C PRO A 24 19.92 20.21 -14.52
N GLN A 25 21.20 20.04 -14.73
CA GLN A 25 22.07 19.42 -13.76
C GLN A 25 21.95 20.30 -12.51
N LYS A 26 20.95 19.99 -11.70
CA LYS A 26 20.92 20.42 -10.32
C LYS A 26 22.12 19.73 -9.71
N THR A 27 23.16 20.49 -9.61
CA THR A 27 24.46 20.06 -9.18
C THR A 27 24.32 19.32 -7.86
N ARG A 28 24.94 18.18 -7.80
CA ARG A 28 25.03 17.30 -6.64
C ARG A 28 25.49 18.04 -5.36
N GLU A 29 25.95 19.25 -5.50
CA GLU A 29 26.36 20.15 -4.44
C GLU A 29 25.19 20.78 -3.69
N GLU A 30 24.05 20.99 -4.33
CA GLU A 30 22.86 21.54 -3.66
C GLU A 30 22.20 20.54 -2.73
N TYR A 31 22.25 19.24 -3.06
CA TYR A 31 21.78 18.19 -2.17
C TYR A 31 22.65 17.99 -0.94
N THR A 32 23.94 18.20 -1.07
CA THR A 32 24.88 18.08 0.06
C THR A 32 24.76 19.24 1.03
N GLN A 33 24.43 20.44 0.56
CA GLN A 33 24.25 21.58 1.44
C GLN A 33 22.93 21.50 2.24
N HIS A 34 21.85 20.97 1.66
CA HIS A 34 20.59 20.73 2.39
C HIS A 34 20.71 19.59 3.40
N ALA A 35 21.46 18.54 3.07
CA ALA A 35 21.72 17.44 4.00
C ALA A 35 22.61 17.86 5.17
N MET A 36 23.58 18.75 4.93
CA MET A 36 24.42 19.28 6.01
C MET A 36 23.71 20.31 6.89
N ALA A 37 22.77 21.07 6.36
CA ALA A 37 21.95 21.99 7.14
C ALA A 37 20.96 21.24 8.07
N ALA A 38 20.38 20.13 7.60
CA ALA A 38 19.53 19.29 8.42
C ALA A 38 20.30 18.57 9.54
N ALA A 39 21.53 18.17 9.29
CA ALA A 39 22.38 17.53 10.29
C ALA A 39 22.90 18.48 11.38
N GLN A 40 22.89 19.78 11.14
CA GLN A 40 23.30 20.77 12.12
C GLN A 40 22.17 21.21 13.05
N GLU A 41 20.92 21.07 12.63
CA GLU A 41 19.77 21.37 13.50
C GLU A 41 19.49 20.27 14.53
N GLU A 42 19.78 19.02 14.23
CA GLU A 42 19.63 17.94 15.21
C GLU A 42 20.65 17.99 16.36
N LYS A 43 21.78 18.66 16.17
CA LYS A 43 22.81 18.76 17.20
C LYS A 43 22.55 19.83 18.25
N LYS A 44 21.55 20.67 18.05
CA LYS A 44 21.23 21.78 18.96
C LYS A 44 20.11 21.46 19.95
N MET A 45 19.44 20.31 19.83
CA MET A 45 18.38 19.87 20.75
C MET A 45 18.82 18.82 21.79
N ALA A 46 20.08 18.46 21.85
CA ALA A 46 20.58 17.44 22.77
C ALA A 46 21.27 18.00 24.03
N ASP A 47 21.13 19.28 24.31
CA ASP A 47 21.66 19.86 25.54
C ASP A 47 20.54 20.52 26.37
N ASN A 48 19.67 19.69 26.89
CA ASN A 48 18.80 20.05 28.01
C ASN A 48 19.10 19.13 29.15
N THR A 49 20.14 19.51 29.88
CA THR A 49 20.55 18.93 31.15
C THR A 49 19.44 19.14 32.18
N VAL A 50 18.64 18.10 32.38
CA VAL A 50 17.72 18.07 33.51
C VAL A 50 18.51 17.59 34.71
N THR A 51 18.84 18.51 35.59
CA THR A 51 19.36 18.26 36.92
C THR A 51 18.43 17.36 37.74
N PRO A 52 18.92 16.31 38.38
CA PRO A 52 18.09 15.50 39.25
C PRO A 52 17.80 16.25 40.55
N VAL A 53 16.56 16.56 40.75
CA VAL A 53 16.09 17.00 42.07
C VAL A 53 15.93 15.75 42.95
N GLN A 54 16.81 15.58 43.89
CA GLN A 54 16.62 14.66 45.02
C GLN A 54 15.44 15.13 45.86
N VAL A 55 14.40 14.33 45.94
CA VAL A 55 13.42 14.43 47.00
C VAL A 55 13.44 13.14 47.81
N ALA A 56 13.65 13.38 49.08
CA ALA A 56 13.87 12.44 50.15
C ALA A 56 12.75 11.41 50.32
N GLN A 57 13.20 10.26 50.76
CA GLN A 57 12.43 9.12 51.25
C GLN A 57 11.44 9.50 52.34
N THR A 58 10.23 9.00 52.27
CA THR A 58 9.52 8.57 53.46
C THR A 58 8.70 7.33 53.11
N GLY A 59 8.94 6.29 53.87
CA GLY A 59 8.44 4.95 53.60
C GLY A 59 6.96 4.77 53.86
N ALA A 60 6.41 3.82 53.16
CA ALA A 60 5.36 2.92 53.64
C ALA A 60 5.35 1.68 52.74
N GLN A 61 5.81 0.59 53.31
CA GLN A 61 5.62 -0.74 52.75
C GLN A 61 4.11 -1.05 52.71
N THR A 62 3.57 -1.33 51.55
CA THR A 62 2.38 -2.15 51.43
C THR A 62 2.60 -3.10 50.25
N ALA A 63 2.68 -4.36 50.59
CA ALA A 63 2.72 -5.44 49.66
C ALA A 63 1.48 -5.37 48.73
N ALA A 64 1.68 -5.13 47.46
CA ALA A 64 0.68 -5.34 46.45
C ALA A 64 1.21 -6.32 45.42
N SER A 65 0.52 -7.41 45.38
CA SER A 65 0.64 -8.52 44.43
C SER A 65 1.07 -8.08 43.05
N GLN A 66 2.17 -8.64 42.59
CA GLN A 66 2.52 -8.64 41.20
C GLN A 66 1.48 -9.53 40.44
N THR A 67 0.43 -8.92 39.98
CA THR A 67 -0.35 -9.49 38.91
C THR A 67 0.30 -8.98 37.63
N THR A 68 1.16 -9.78 37.07
CA THR A 68 1.53 -9.62 35.64
C THR A 68 0.23 -9.59 34.84
N PRO A 69 -0.08 -8.52 34.12
CA PRO A 69 -1.11 -8.62 33.11
C PRO A 69 -0.54 -9.58 32.08
N GLN A 70 -1.10 -10.78 32.01
CA GLN A 70 -1.04 -11.53 30.77
C GLN A 70 -1.69 -10.66 29.73
N GLU A 71 -0.88 -10.03 28.91
CA GLU A 71 -1.35 -9.50 27.64
C GLU A 71 -1.96 -10.69 26.89
N LYS A 72 -3.28 -10.83 27.04
CA LYS A 72 -4.06 -11.47 26.01
C LYS A 72 -3.64 -10.78 24.72
N PRO A 73 -3.33 -11.52 23.66
CA PRO A 73 -3.22 -10.88 22.37
C PRO A 73 -4.51 -10.12 22.16
N ILE A 74 -4.43 -8.81 22.26
CA ILE A 74 -5.51 -7.92 21.88
C ILE A 74 -5.60 -8.17 20.39
N VAL A 75 -6.55 -8.99 19.99
CA VAL A 75 -7.03 -8.99 18.63
C VAL A 75 -7.66 -7.61 18.52
N SER A 76 -6.85 -6.66 18.11
CA SER A 76 -7.33 -5.32 17.87
C SER A 76 -8.31 -5.44 16.72
N ASP A 77 -9.60 -5.35 17.02
CA ASP A 77 -10.64 -5.13 16.02
C ASP A 77 -10.48 -3.71 15.42
N GLU A 78 -9.24 -3.32 15.19
CA GLU A 78 -8.93 -2.08 14.53
C GLU A 78 -9.28 -2.21 13.06
N VAL A 79 -10.31 -1.50 12.66
CA VAL A 79 -10.71 -1.38 11.26
C VAL A 79 -10.06 -0.15 10.67
N SER A 80 -9.13 -0.37 9.77
CA SER A 80 -8.56 0.70 8.96
C SER A 80 -9.43 0.94 7.74
N VAL A 81 -9.81 2.19 7.48
CA VAL A 81 -10.67 2.55 6.34
C VAL A 81 -9.92 3.43 5.37
N ILE A 82 -9.84 2.98 4.13
CA ILE A 82 -9.36 3.77 3.00
C ILE A 82 -10.57 4.35 2.29
N THR A 83 -10.77 5.66 2.43
CA THR A 83 -11.96 6.34 1.90
C THR A 83 -11.93 6.48 0.38
N GLU A 84 -13.11 6.72 -0.20
CA GLU A 84 -13.25 7.03 -1.61
C GLU A 84 -12.40 8.25 -2.00
N GLY A 85 -11.80 8.21 -3.17
CA GLY A 85 -10.89 9.26 -3.65
C GLY A 85 -9.45 9.15 -3.13
N THR A 86 -9.16 8.21 -2.25
CA THR A 86 -7.79 7.89 -1.84
C THR A 86 -7.17 6.93 -2.84
N ILE A 87 -5.98 7.28 -3.32
CA ILE A 87 -5.18 6.42 -4.20
C ILE A 87 -3.90 6.04 -3.46
N ILE A 88 -3.67 4.76 -3.30
CA ILE A 88 -2.48 4.21 -2.66
C ILE A 88 -1.64 3.51 -3.72
N ASN A 89 -0.40 3.94 -3.86
CA ASN A 89 0.58 3.29 -4.72
C ASN A 89 1.66 2.64 -3.85
N GLY A 90 1.67 1.33 -3.78
CA GLY A 90 2.62 0.56 -2.98
C GLY A 90 1.95 -0.48 -2.09
N ASP A 91 2.72 -1.02 -1.16
CA ASP A 91 2.28 -2.11 -0.31
C ASP A 91 1.45 -1.60 0.88
N VAL A 92 0.34 -2.26 1.13
CA VAL A 92 -0.52 -2.01 2.29
C VAL A 92 -0.46 -3.23 3.21
N ILE A 93 -0.05 -3.01 4.45
CA ILE A 93 0.02 -4.07 5.46
C ILE A 93 -0.88 -3.70 6.63
N SER A 94 -1.81 -4.58 6.96
CA SER A 94 -2.70 -4.43 8.10
C SER A 94 -2.75 -5.71 8.94
N ASN A 95 -2.65 -5.57 10.26
CA ASN A 95 -2.80 -6.70 11.17
C ASN A 95 -4.26 -6.92 11.61
N GLY A 96 -5.11 -5.92 11.47
CA GLY A 96 -6.54 -5.97 11.77
C GLY A 96 -7.40 -6.05 10.52
N SER A 97 -8.62 -5.56 10.61
CA SER A 97 -9.54 -5.46 9.48
C SER A 97 -9.24 -4.24 8.62
N LEU A 98 -9.34 -4.37 7.31
CA LEU A 98 -9.10 -3.31 6.35
C LEU A 98 -10.31 -3.13 5.43
N ASP A 99 -10.82 -1.90 5.33
CA ASP A 99 -11.92 -1.52 4.43
C ASP A 99 -11.39 -0.59 3.34
N ILE A 100 -11.39 -1.05 2.10
CA ILE A 100 -10.89 -0.32 0.93
C ILE A 100 -12.06 0.16 0.09
N ARG A 101 -12.30 1.47 0.10
CA ARG A 101 -13.29 2.15 -0.75
C ARG A 101 -12.65 2.94 -1.87
N GLY A 102 -11.35 3.24 -1.75
CA GLY A 102 -10.57 3.95 -2.75
C GLY A 102 -9.92 3.04 -3.78
N GLN A 103 -8.82 3.49 -4.31
CA GLN A 103 -7.99 2.74 -5.26
C GLN A 103 -6.67 2.35 -4.62
N VAL A 104 -6.29 1.10 -4.79
CA VAL A 104 -5.00 0.57 -4.33
C VAL A 104 -4.27 -0.09 -5.50
N ASP A 105 -3.08 0.41 -5.77
CA ASP A 105 -2.17 -0.15 -6.77
C ASP A 105 -0.93 -0.72 -6.07
N GLY A 106 -0.91 -2.03 -5.86
CA GLY A 106 0.19 -2.72 -5.18
C GLY A 106 -0.26 -3.96 -4.41
N ASN A 107 0.59 -4.39 -3.48
CA ASN A 107 0.29 -5.58 -2.70
C ASN A 107 -0.49 -5.22 -1.43
N VAL A 108 -1.54 -5.96 -1.15
CA VAL A 108 -2.32 -5.81 0.08
C VAL A 108 -2.13 -7.05 0.94
N SER A 109 -1.63 -6.88 2.14
CA SER A 109 -1.48 -7.95 3.13
C SER A 109 -2.30 -7.62 4.37
N CYS A 110 -3.29 -8.46 4.65
CA CYS A 110 -4.20 -8.26 5.76
C CYS A 110 -4.36 -9.57 6.56
N ASN A 111 -4.01 -9.55 7.82
CA ASN A 111 -4.18 -10.74 8.67
C ASN A 111 -5.62 -10.93 9.17
N GLY A 112 -6.46 -9.93 9.00
CA GLY A 112 -7.86 -9.96 9.39
C GLY A 112 -8.81 -10.05 8.18
N LYS A 113 -9.93 -9.36 8.29
CA LYS A 113 -10.93 -9.26 7.24
C LYS A 113 -10.63 -8.10 6.30
N LEU A 114 -10.50 -8.41 5.03
CA LEU A 114 -10.36 -7.41 3.98
C LEU A 114 -11.71 -7.18 3.30
N THR A 115 -12.24 -5.98 3.39
CA THR A 115 -13.44 -5.56 2.67
C THR A 115 -13.05 -4.61 1.54
N VAL A 116 -13.42 -4.94 0.32
CA VAL A 116 -13.13 -4.12 -0.85
C VAL A 116 -14.45 -3.65 -1.48
N THR A 117 -14.61 -2.35 -1.58
CA THR A 117 -15.72 -1.70 -2.28
C THR A 117 -15.22 -0.79 -3.42
N GLY A 118 -13.91 -0.65 -3.56
CA GLY A 118 -13.26 0.16 -4.58
C GLY A 118 -12.53 -0.66 -5.63
N VAL A 119 -11.37 -0.17 -6.05
CA VAL A 119 -10.52 -0.80 -7.06
C VAL A 119 -9.21 -1.25 -6.43
N VAL A 120 -8.83 -2.49 -6.66
CA VAL A 120 -7.55 -3.04 -6.21
C VAL A 120 -6.82 -3.66 -7.39
N ASN A 121 -5.63 -3.15 -7.68
CA ASN A 121 -4.73 -3.67 -8.70
C ASN A 121 -3.49 -4.25 -8.04
N GLY A 122 -3.32 -5.56 -8.10
CA GLY A 122 -2.16 -6.25 -7.56
C GLY A 122 -2.51 -7.49 -6.75
N ASN A 123 -1.56 -7.93 -5.93
CA ASN A 123 -1.74 -9.15 -5.15
C ASN A 123 -2.38 -8.83 -3.80
N SER A 124 -3.37 -9.63 -3.42
CA SER A 124 -4.05 -9.51 -2.13
C SER A 124 -3.89 -10.79 -1.33
N ASN A 125 -3.31 -10.68 -0.15
CA ASN A 125 -3.16 -11.79 0.79
C ASN A 125 -3.92 -11.47 2.08
N THR A 126 -4.90 -12.30 2.42
CA THR A 126 -5.79 -12.03 3.55
C THR A 126 -6.32 -13.30 4.21
N SER A 127 -6.79 -13.20 5.45
CA SER A 127 -7.49 -14.31 6.09
C SER A 127 -8.92 -14.44 5.58
N GLU A 128 -9.65 -13.33 5.51
CA GLU A 128 -11.00 -13.29 4.95
C GLU A 128 -11.10 -12.16 3.91
N PHE A 129 -11.60 -12.50 2.74
CA PHE A 129 -11.80 -11.53 1.65
C PHE A 129 -13.28 -11.31 1.38
N PHE A 130 -13.69 -10.06 1.40
CA PHE A 130 -15.04 -9.64 1.08
C PHE A 130 -15.02 -8.53 0.03
N ALA A 131 -15.58 -8.80 -1.14
CA ALA A 131 -15.73 -7.81 -2.20
C ALA A 131 -17.23 -7.52 -2.43
N ASP A 132 -17.60 -6.26 -2.44
CA ASP A 132 -18.95 -5.81 -2.76
C ASP A 132 -18.88 -4.61 -3.70
N SER A 133 -19.43 -4.74 -4.90
CA SER A 133 -19.36 -3.73 -5.95
C SER A 133 -17.91 -3.27 -6.27
N ALA A 134 -16.96 -4.19 -6.16
CA ALA A 134 -15.53 -3.93 -6.26
C ALA A 134 -14.94 -4.43 -7.58
N GLN A 135 -13.87 -3.78 -8.02
CA GLN A 135 -13.04 -4.27 -9.11
C GLN A 135 -11.67 -4.68 -8.56
N VAL A 136 -11.31 -5.93 -8.79
CA VAL A 136 -10.01 -6.46 -8.35
C VAL A 136 -9.30 -7.07 -9.53
N GLU A 137 -8.10 -6.59 -9.79
CA GLU A 137 -7.23 -7.11 -10.84
C GLU A 137 -5.94 -7.66 -10.21
N GLY A 138 -5.69 -8.95 -10.41
CA GLY A 138 -4.49 -9.63 -9.92
C GLY A 138 -4.78 -10.91 -9.18
N GLU A 139 -3.89 -11.26 -8.27
CA GLU A 139 -4.00 -12.50 -7.50
C GLU A 139 -4.60 -12.24 -6.12
N VAL A 140 -5.62 -13.00 -5.77
CA VAL A 140 -6.24 -12.96 -4.45
C VAL A 140 -5.98 -14.28 -3.74
N VAL A 141 -5.26 -14.23 -2.64
CA VAL A 141 -4.98 -15.39 -1.79
C VAL A 141 -5.65 -15.20 -0.44
N SER A 142 -6.51 -16.13 -0.06
CA SER A 142 -7.18 -16.12 1.24
C SER A 142 -7.00 -17.45 1.96
N SER A 143 -6.56 -17.38 3.19
CA SER A 143 -6.43 -18.58 4.03
C SER A 143 -7.79 -19.10 4.54
N GLY A 144 -8.82 -18.29 4.48
CA GLY A 144 -10.16 -18.63 4.93
C GLY A 144 -11.20 -18.50 3.83
N THR A 145 -12.17 -17.63 4.04
CA THR A 145 -13.32 -17.48 3.15
C THR A 145 -13.22 -16.28 2.24
N VAL A 146 -13.48 -16.48 0.96
CA VAL A 146 -13.67 -15.41 -0.03
C VAL A 146 -15.15 -15.25 -0.31
N LYS A 147 -15.68 -14.04 -0.12
CA LYS A 147 -17.03 -13.67 -0.50
C LYS A 147 -17.01 -12.57 -1.55
N ILE A 148 -17.59 -12.85 -2.69
CA ILE A 148 -17.69 -11.91 -3.79
C ILE A 148 -19.16 -11.58 -3.99
N GLY A 149 -19.55 -10.34 -3.66
CA GLY A 149 -20.89 -9.82 -3.76
C GLY A 149 -21.29 -9.45 -5.17
N LEU A 150 -22.56 -9.09 -5.33
CA LEU A 150 -23.11 -8.65 -6.61
C LEU A 150 -22.42 -7.37 -7.10
N GLY A 151 -22.20 -7.25 -8.39
CA GLY A 151 -21.54 -6.09 -8.97
C GLY A 151 -20.00 -6.09 -8.87
N SER A 152 -19.43 -7.07 -8.19
CA SER A 152 -17.98 -7.22 -8.12
C SER A 152 -17.44 -7.93 -9.36
N VAL A 153 -16.29 -7.44 -9.83
CA VAL A 153 -15.55 -8.03 -10.94
C VAL A 153 -14.14 -8.36 -10.48
N ILE A 154 -13.74 -9.61 -10.61
CA ILE A 154 -12.38 -10.04 -10.32
C ILE A 154 -11.73 -10.56 -11.60
N ILE A 155 -10.56 -10.04 -11.89
CA ILE A 155 -9.76 -10.43 -13.06
C ILE A 155 -8.42 -10.97 -12.55
N GLY A 156 -8.21 -12.27 -12.66
CA GLY A 156 -6.98 -12.93 -12.21
C GLY A 156 -7.22 -14.23 -11.47
N ASN A 157 -6.28 -14.61 -10.63
CA ASN A 157 -6.33 -15.84 -9.90
C ASN A 157 -6.90 -15.65 -8.49
N VAL A 158 -7.78 -16.53 -8.08
CA VAL A 158 -8.33 -16.54 -6.72
C VAL A 158 -8.04 -17.89 -6.07
N THR A 159 -7.27 -17.84 -5.00
CA THR A 159 -6.98 -19.02 -4.19
C THR A 159 -7.59 -18.85 -2.81
N SER A 160 -8.40 -19.81 -2.39
CA SER A 160 -9.05 -19.74 -1.07
C SER A 160 -9.34 -21.12 -0.51
N ASN A 161 -9.63 -21.17 0.79
CA ASN A 161 -10.12 -22.40 1.42
C ASN A 161 -11.61 -22.61 1.13
N SER A 162 -12.39 -21.54 1.18
CA SER A 162 -13.83 -21.54 0.85
C SER A 162 -14.18 -20.31 0.01
N ALA A 163 -15.02 -20.45 -1.00
CA ALA A 163 -15.44 -19.34 -1.83
C ALA A 163 -16.96 -19.29 -1.99
N VAL A 164 -17.53 -18.10 -1.82
CA VAL A 164 -18.91 -17.77 -2.15
C VAL A 164 -18.91 -16.66 -3.20
N ILE A 165 -19.33 -16.97 -4.40
CA ILE A 165 -19.22 -16.08 -5.55
C ILE A 165 -20.60 -15.74 -6.07
N ALA A 166 -20.98 -14.46 -5.95
CA ALA A 166 -22.18 -13.89 -6.53
C ALA A 166 -21.89 -12.89 -7.65
N GLY A 167 -20.62 -12.51 -7.83
CA GLY A 167 -20.14 -11.58 -8.85
C GLY A 167 -19.59 -12.26 -10.09
N ALA A 168 -18.87 -11.50 -10.91
CA ALA A 168 -18.18 -11.98 -12.10
C ALA A 168 -16.69 -12.21 -11.81
N ILE A 169 -16.19 -13.37 -12.21
CA ILE A 169 -14.76 -13.68 -12.13
C ILE A 169 -14.25 -14.06 -13.52
N LYS A 170 -13.17 -13.43 -13.90
CA LYS A 170 -12.44 -13.74 -15.12
C LYS A 170 -11.04 -14.21 -14.75
N GLY A 171 -10.81 -15.51 -14.78
CA GLY A 171 -9.54 -16.12 -14.42
C GLY A 171 -9.74 -17.46 -13.74
N ASP A 172 -8.72 -17.91 -13.05
CA ASP A 172 -8.68 -19.20 -12.40
C ASP A 172 -9.11 -19.09 -10.93
N ILE A 173 -9.89 -20.06 -10.49
CA ILE A 173 -10.34 -20.14 -9.10
C ILE A 173 -9.90 -21.48 -8.54
N ASP A 174 -9.13 -21.45 -7.46
CA ASP A 174 -8.69 -22.60 -6.72
C ASP A 174 -9.29 -22.57 -5.30
N VAL A 175 -10.16 -23.50 -5.01
CA VAL A 175 -10.79 -23.66 -3.70
C VAL A 175 -10.40 -25.00 -3.13
N GLN A 176 -9.73 -24.99 -1.97
CA GLN A 176 -9.12 -26.20 -1.39
C GLN A 176 -10.02 -26.91 -0.36
N GLY A 177 -11.11 -26.28 0.08
CA GLY A 177 -12.01 -26.79 1.12
C GLY A 177 -13.27 -27.46 0.64
#